data_ce0682f1bd1e07a21488087cdb71ab26
#
_entry.id   ce0682f1bd1e07a21488087cdb71ab26
#
_cell.length_a   1.000
_cell.length_b   1.000
_cell.length_c   1.000
_cell.angle_alpha   90.00
_cell.angle_beta   90.00
_cell.angle_gamma   90.00
#
_symmetry.space_group_name_H-M   'P 1'
#
loop_
_entity.id
_entity.type
_entity.pdbx_description
1 polymer ?
#
loop_
_entity_poly.entity_id
_entity_poly.type
_entity_poly.pdbx_seq_one_letter_code
_entity_poly.pdbx_strand_id
1 'polypeptide(L)'
;MQFTMLRYGFEDRPPRPIIQVVAKKILVVEDTKSIREIVAFMLRSKGYETVESGDGQDAEAKVRADPPDLIVLDAMLPRKTGFDVCQSLKGDEKFKKIPILMLTAITRDTGKSDEYWKEKSQADDFMSKPFKATELVERIERLLAK
;
A
#
# COMPACT_ATOMS: atom_id res chain seq x y z
N MET A 1 2.95 -51.65 -1.19
CA MET A 1 2.79 -51.09 -1.47
C MET A 1 2.42 -50.66 -1.42
N GLN A 2 2.58 -50.65 -1.15
CA GLN A 2 2.38 -50.13 -1.42
C GLN A 2 2.10 -49.33 -1.52
N PHE A 3 2.17 -49.04 -1.52
CA PHE A 3 2.00 -48.07 -1.91
C PHE A 3 1.48 -47.69 -2.06
N THR A 4 1.17 -47.90 -2.03
CA THR A 4 0.64 -47.38 -2.35
C THR A 4 0.19 -46.76 -2.85
N MET A 5 -0.24 -46.87 -3.41
CA MET A 5 -0.70 -46.15 -3.88
C MET A 5 -1.67 -45.81 -3.88
N LEU A 6 -2.33 -46.44 -4.05
CA LEU A 6 -3.22 -46.09 -3.92
C LEU A 6 -3.58 -45.44 -3.02
N ARG A 7 -3.59 -45.85 -2.65
CA ARG A 7 -3.65 -44.87 -1.88
C ARG A 7 -2.62 -43.96 -2.06
N TYR A 8 -2.52 -43.57 -3.00
CA TYR A 8 -1.60 -42.59 -3.27
C TYR A 8 -2.14 -41.30 -2.79
N GLY A 9 -2.44 -41.20 -1.55
CA GLY A 9 -3.01 -40.04 -1.02
C GLY A 9 -2.01 -38.94 -0.93
N PHE A 10 -2.36 -37.92 -0.22
CA PHE A 10 -1.56 -36.77 -0.03
C PHE A 10 -0.19 -37.10 0.49
N GLU A 11 -0.05 -37.97 1.46
CA GLU A 11 1.21 -38.25 2.09
C GLU A 11 2.12 -39.08 1.22
N ASP A 12 1.58 -39.65 0.16
CA ASP A 12 2.38 -40.45 -0.75
C ASP A 12 2.93 -39.67 -1.92
N ARG A 13 2.52 -38.44 -2.05
CA ARG A 13 3.03 -37.60 -3.13
C ARG A 13 4.38 -37.03 -2.76
N PRO A 14 5.27 -36.87 -3.72
CA PRO A 14 6.49 -36.13 -3.44
C PRO A 14 6.13 -34.73 -2.97
N PRO A 15 6.85 -34.19 -2.02
CA PRO A 15 6.57 -32.85 -1.55
C PRO A 15 6.69 -31.87 -2.71
N ARG A 16 5.66 -31.09 -2.88
CA ARG A 16 5.71 -30.04 -3.88
C ARG A 16 6.59 -28.93 -3.35
N PRO A 17 7.32 -28.26 -4.23
CA PRO A 17 8.04 -27.08 -3.81
C PRO A 17 7.03 -26.14 -3.18
N ILE A 18 7.32 -25.68 -2.01
CA ILE A 18 6.46 -24.71 -1.35
C ILE A 18 6.70 -23.39 -2.03
N ILE A 19 5.78 -23.02 -2.89
CA ILE A 19 5.79 -21.67 -3.42
C ILE A 19 5.03 -20.85 -2.40
N GLN A 20 5.78 -20.21 -1.55
CA GLN A 20 5.15 -19.28 -0.63
C GLN A 20 4.88 -18.00 -1.40
N VAL A 21 3.62 -17.81 -1.73
CA VAL A 21 3.20 -16.51 -2.23
C VAL A 21 3.08 -15.63 -1.00
N VAL A 22 4.12 -14.87 -0.73
CA VAL A 22 4.08 -13.90 0.35
C VAL A 22 3.29 -12.71 -0.17
N ALA A 23 2.16 -12.44 0.46
CA ALA A 23 1.33 -11.31 0.09
C ALA A 23 2.11 -10.02 0.30
N LYS A 24 2.02 -9.10 -0.66
CA LYS A 24 2.58 -7.76 -0.48
C LYS A 24 1.78 -7.02 0.57
N LYS A 25 2.49 -6.26 1.40
CA LYS A 25 1.90 -5.53 2.50
C LYS A 25 1.75 -4.06 2.13
N ILE A 26 0.55 -3.54 2.29
CA ILE A 26 0.24 -2.14 1.98
C ILE A 26 -0.22 -1.43 3.25
N LEU A 27 0.42 -0.31 3.56
CA LEU A 27 -0.01 0.55 4.65
C LEU A 27 -0.99 1.57 4.09
N VAL A 28 -2.20 1.61 4.65
CA VAL A 28 -3.25 2.54 4.24
C VAL A 28 -3.36 3.62 5.31
N VAL A 29 -3.05 4.86 4.94
CA VAL A 29 -3.04 6.00 5.86
C VAL A 29 -4.12 6.98 5.45
N GLU A 30 -5.17 7.06 6.27
CA GLU A 30 -6.34 7.88 6.00
C GLU A 30 -7.02 8.16 7.34
N ASP A 31 -7.28 9.43 7.65
CA ASP A 31 -7.85 9.76 8.96
C ASP A 31 -9.34 9.45 9.08
N THR A 32 -10.07 9.39 7.97
CA THR A 32 -11.48 9.03 7.98
C THR A 32 -11.59 7.51 8.05
N LYS A 33 -12.03 7.01 9.18
CA LYS A 33 -12.07 5.57 9.44
C LYS A 33 -12.83 4.78 8.39
N SER A 34 -14.01 5.28 7.98
CA SER A 34 -14.83 4.56 7.00
C SER A 34 -14.14 4.46 5.65
N ILE A 35 -13.47 5.51 5.21
CA ILE A 35 -12.73 5.49 3.94
C ILE A 35 -11.54 4.55 4.05
N ARG A 36 -10.81 4.63 5.15
CA ARG A 36 -9.65 3.78 5.39
C ARG A 36 -10.03 2.30 5.36
N GLU A 37 -11.14 1.97 6.02
CA GLU A 37 -11.60 0.57 6.07
C GLU A 37 -12.06 0.06 4.72
N ILE A 38 -12.71 0.91 3.93
CA ILE A 38 -13.14 0.53 2.57
C ILE A 38 -11.92 0.24 1.70
N VAL A 39 -10.94 1.13 1.73
CA VAL A 39 -9.71 0.94 0.94
C VAL A 39 -9.00 -0.32 1.37
N ALA A 40 -8.85 -0.53 2.69
CA ALA A 40 -8.17 -1.71 3.19
C ALA A 40 -8.91 -2.99 2.79
N PHE A 41 -10.23 -3.00 2.91
CA PHE A 41 -11.04 -4.16 2.53
C PHE A 41 -10.85 -4.50 1.04
N MET A 42 -10.90 -3.47 0.20
CA MET A 42 -10.72 -3.66 -1.23
C MET A 42 -9.36 -4.26 -1.55
N LEU A 43 -8.32 -3.75 -0.91
CA LEU A 43 -6.96 -4.27 -1.15
C LEU A 43 -6.82 -5.70 -0.66
N ARG A 44 -7.39 -6.03 0.51
CA ARG A 44 -7.36 -7.41 0.99
C ARG A 44 -8.08 -8.35 0.03
N SER A 45 -9.18 -7.88 -0.58
CA SER A 45 -9.91 -8.72 -1.53
C SER A 45 -9.08 -9.01 -2.79
N LYS A 46 -8.05 -8.22 -3.04
CA LYS A 46 -7.12 -8.45 -4.15
C LYS A 46 -5.89 -9.25 -3.75
N GLY A 47 -5.84 -9.72 -2.51
CA GLY A 47 -4.76 -10.57 -2.05
C GLY A 47 -3.64 -9.86 -1.32
N TYR A 48 -3.79 -8.56 -1.05
CA TYR A 48 -2.77 -7.82 -0.31
C TYR A 48 -3.01 -7.95 1.19
N GLU A 49 -1.92 -7.90 1.94
CA GLU A 49 -2.00 -7.72 3.38
C GLU A 49 -2.07 -6.21 3.65
N THR A 50 -2.89 -5.78 4.60
CA THR A 50 -3.04 -4.35 4.87
C THR A 50 -2.76 -4.04 6.33
N VAL A 51 -2.15 -2.87 6.53
CA VAL A 51 -1.98 -2.26 7.84
C VAL A 51 -2.61 -0.88 7.74
N GLU A 52 -3.24 -0.40 8.80
CA GLU A 52 -3.99 0.85 8.76
C GLU A 52 -3.42 1.86 9.74
N SER A 53 -3.48 3.13 9.38
CA SER A 53 -3.10 4.23 10.26
C SER A 53 -4.00 5.43 10.00
N GLY A 54 -4.30 6.18 11.06
CA GLY A 54 -5.19 7.34 10.98
C GLY A 54 -4.48 8.68 11.05
N ASP A 55 -3.17 8.71 11.25
CA ASP A 55 -2.42 9.98 11.29
C ASP A 55 -1.00 9.79 10.81
N GLY A 56 -0.36 10.91 10.48
CA GLY A 56 0.97 10.86 9.87
C GLY A 56 2.07 10.41 10.82
N GLN A 57 1.96 10.77 12.09
CA GLN A 57 2.97 10.39 13.06
C GLN A 57 2.96 8.87 13.30
N ASP A 58 1.75 8.32 13.50
CA ASP A 58 1.58 6.88 13.67
C ASP A 58 2.02 6.13 12.41
N ALA A 59 1.66 6.66 11.24
CA ALA A 59 2.04 6.03 9.98
C ALA A 59 3.56 5.92 9.83
N GLU A 60 4.27 7.00 10.10
CA GLU A 60 5.72 6.98 9.98
C GLU A 60 6.34 6.00 10.97
N ALA A 61 5.82 5.96 12.21
CA ALA A 61 6.31 5.01 13.19
C ALA A 61 6.11 3.58 12.73
N LYS A 62 4.97 3.28 12.12
CA LYS A 62 4.68 1.95 11.61
C LYS A 62 5.61 1.56 10.47
N VAL A 63 5.89 2.48 9.56
CA VAL A 63 6.83 2.23 8.46
C VAL A 63 8.21 1.90 9.02
N ARG A 64 8.67 2.66 10.00
CA ARG A 64 10.01 2.45 10.55
C ARG A 64 10.13 1.15 11.33
N ALA A 65 9.04 0.74 11.98
CA ALA A 65 9.04 -0.51 12.76
C ALA A 65 8.95 -1.75 11.88
N ASP A 66 8.16 -1.68 10.82
CA ASP A 66 7.91 -2.83 9.94
C ASP A 66 7.56 -2.31 8.54
N PRO A 67 8.56 -2.08 7.70
CA PRO A 67 8.35 -1.43 6.40
C PRO A 67 7.37 -2.18 5.50
N PRO A 68 6.38 -1.48 4.96
CA PRO A 68 5.48 -2.09 3.98
C PRO A 68 6.10 -2.11 2.60
N ASP A 69 5.42 -2.80 1.68
CA ASP A 69 5.85 -2.84 0.28
C ASP A 69 5.36 -1.60 -0.49
N LEU A 70 4.31 -0.95 0.01
CA LEU A 70 3.76 0.25 -0.60
C LEU A 70 2.93 0.99 0.43
N ILE A 71 2.86 2.31 0.30
CA ILE A 71 2.08 3.17 1.18
C ILE A 71 1.04 3.92 0.37
N VAL A 72 -0.24 3.78 0.75
CA VAL A 72 -1.32 4.63 0.25
C VAL A 72 -1.51 5.71 1.30
N LEU A 73 -1.29 6.96 0.93
CA LEU A 73 -1.09 8.04 1.91
C LEU A 73 -1.93 9.27 1.56
N ASP A 74 -2.85 9.63 2.45
CA ASP A 74 -3.58 10.87 2.29
C ASP A 74 -2.65 12.05 2.62
N ALA A 75 -2.75 13.11 1.84
CA ALA A 75 -1.94 14.31 2.07
C ALA A 75 -2.38 15.08 3.31
N MET A 76 -3.67 15.05 3.62
CA MET A 76 -4.25 15.85 4.70
C MET A 76 -4.51 14.98 5.91
N LEU A 77 -3.53 14.89 6.80
CA LEU A 77 -3.60 14.04 7.99
C LEU A 77 -3.34 14.88 9.23
N PRO A 78 -3.91 14.47 10.39
CA PRO A 78 -3.58 15.13 11.64
C PRO A 78 -2.18 14.76 12.11
N ARG A 79 -1.62 15.57 12.97
CA ARG A 79 -0.32 15.44 13.64
C ARG A 79 0.87 15.64 12.72
N LYS A 80 0.91 14.93 11.62
CA LYS A 80 1.98 15.06 10.63
C LYS A 80 1.35 14.84 9.28
N THR A 81 1.46 15.83 8.38
CA THR A 81 0.79 15.74 7.08
C THR A 81 1.39 14.63 6.23
N GLY A 82 0.63 14.20 5.22
CA GLY A 82 1.14 13.21 4.27
C GLY A 82 2.37 13.72 3.52
N PHE A 83 2.40 15.03 3.22
CA PHE A 83 3.57 15.63 2.57
C PHE A 83 4.81 15.49 3.45
N ASP A 84 4.66 15.76 4.75
CA ASP A 84 5.78 15.64 5.69
C ASP A 84 6.26 14.19 5.82
N VAL A 85 5.31 13.25 5.89
CA VAL A 85 5.64 11.83 5.96
C VAL A 85 6.40 11.41 4.71
N CYS A 86 5.90 11.81 3.55
CA CYS A 86 6.52 11.47 2.27
C CYS A 86 7.94 12.01 2.19
N GLN A 87 8.14 13.28 2.54
CA GLN A 87 9.48 13.89 2.52
C GLN A 87 10.43 13.20 3.47
N SER A 88 9.94 12.88 4.67
CA SER A 88 10.76 12.21 5.68
C SER A 88 11.21 10.83 5.19
N LEU A 89 10.30 10.06 4.61
CA LEU A 89 10.65 8.71 4.13
C LEU A 89 11.51 8.77 2.87
N LYS A 90 11.22 9.67 1.95
CA LYS A 90 12.00 9.79 0.72
C LYS A 90 13.41 10.34 0.99
N GLY A 91 13.59 11.04 2.10
CA GLY A 91 14.89 11.51 2.52
C GLY A 91 15.72 10.51 3.31
N ASP A 92 15.17 9.34 3.59
CA ASP A 92 15.83 8.32 4.40
C ASP A 92 16.26 7.15 3.52
N GLU A 93 17.55 6.84 3.50
CA GLU A 93 18.09 5.77 2.66
C GLU A 93 17.41 4.42 2.89
N LYS A 94 16.93 4.18 4.11
CA LYS A 94 16.30 2.90 4.43
C LYS A 94 14.91 2.75 3.80
N PHE A 95 14.22 3.87 3.58
CA PHE A 95 12.79 3.84 3.21
C PHE A 95 12.49 4.50 1.87
N LYS A 96 13.45 5.18 1.28
CA LYS A 96 13.17 5.98 0.08
C LYS A 96 12.70 5.18 -1.12
N LYS A 97 12.93 3.88 -1.14
CA LYS A 97 12.51 3.03 -2.25
C LYS A 97 11.10 2.50 -2.12
N ILE A 98 10.49 2.67 -0.96
CA ILE A 98 9.10 2.22 -0.78
C ILE A 98 8.20 3.12 -1.63
N PRO A 99 7.43 2.56 -2.57
CA PRO A 99 6.54 3.39 -3.38
C PRO A 99 5.44 4.01 -2.54
N ILE A 100 5.17 5.27 -2.79
CA ILE A 100 4.14 6.03 -2.09
C ILE A 100 3.14 6.54 -3.12
N LEU A 101 1.88 6.12 -2.97
CA LEU A 101 0.77 6.63 -3.75
C LEU A 101 -0.01 7.59 -2.86
N MET A 102 0.02 8.87 -3.21
CA MET A 102 -0.67 9.87 -2.40
C MET A 102 -2.07 10.09 -2.93
N LEU A 103 -3.04 10.11 -2.01
CA LEU A 103 -4.46 10.34 -2.33
C LEU A 103 -4.94 11.56 -1.58
N THR A 104 -5.62 12.48 -2.26
CA THR A 104 -6.18 13.62 -1.54
C THR A 104 -7.18 14.40 -2.39
N ALA A 105 -8.01 15.20 -1.72
CA ALA A 105 -8.91 16.14 -2.38
C ALA A 105 -8.25 17.49 -2.64
N ILE A 106 -6.98 17.66 -2.26
CA ILE A 106 -6.31 18.96 -2.29
C ILE A 106 -6.24 19.58 -3.69
N THR A 107 -6.13 18.74 -4.73
CA THR A 107 -6.02 19.23 -6.09
C THR A 107 -7.28 19.98 -6.55
N ARG A 108 -8.43 19.61 -6.00
CA ARG A 108 -9.69 20.26 -6.34
C ARG A 108 -9.76 21.67 -5.81
N ASP A 109 -9.21 21.87 -4.61
CA ASP A 109 -9.29 23.17 -3.93
C ASP A 109 -8.30 24.17 -4.50
N THR A 110 -7.18 23.68 -5.03
CA THR A 110 -6.08 24.55 -5.47
C THR A 110 -6.03 24.76 -6.97
N GLY A 111 -6.73 23.92 -7.73
CA GLY A 111 -6.68 23.99 -9.19
C GLY A 111 -5.39 23.47 -9.81
N LYS A 112 -4.54 22.84 -9.01
CA LYS A 112 -3.30 22.26 -9.53
C LYS A 112 -3.54 20.83 -9.97
N SER A 113 -2.72 20.33 -10.89
CA SER A 113 -2.84 18.98 -11.44
C SER A 113 -2.25 17.94 -10.49
N ASP A 114 -2.57 16.68 -10.73
CA ASP A 114 -1.97 15.56 -10.02
C ASP A 114 -0.46 15.54 -10.23
N GLU A 115 0.01 15.84 -11.45
CA GLU A 115 1.45 15.91 -11.73
C GLU A 115 2.14 16.97 -10.90
N TYR A 116 1.50 18.12 -10.72
CA TYR A 116 2.08 19.17 -9.90
C TYR A 116 2.31 18.69 -8.48
N TRP A 117 1.30 18.07 -7.88
CA TRP A 117 1.39 17.62 -6.49
C TRP A 117 2.31 16.42 -6.32
N LYS A 118 2.35 15.54 -7.32
CA LYS A 118 3.27 14.41 -7.31
C LYS A 118 4.71 14.92 -7.24
N GLU A 119 5.04 15.88 -8.07
CA GLU A 119 6.39 16.44 -8.10
C GLU A 119 6.73 17.16 -6.80
N LYS A 120 5.79 17.96 -6.30
CA LYS A 120 5.99 18.71 -5.06
C LYS A 120 6.18 17.80 -3.86
N SER A 121 5.41 16.74 -3.78
CA SER A 121 5.41 15.82 -2.64
C SER A 121 6.52 14.80 -2.68
N GLN A 122 7.13 14.59 -3.86
CA GLN A 122 8.10 13.52 -4.10
C GLN A 122 7.48 12.12 -4.03
N ALA A 123 6.16 12.03 -4.05
CA ALA A 123 5.47 10.75 -4.10
C ALA A 123 5.71 10.08 -5.45
N ASP A 124 5.59 8.76 -5.48
CA ASP A 124 5.78 8.01 -6.71
C ASP A 124 4.57 8.13 -7.64
N ASP A 125 3.40 8.35 -7.08
CA ASP A 125 2.19 8.65 -7.83
C ASP A 125 1.25 9.46 -6.97
N PHE A 126 0.26 10.10 -7.60
CA PHE A 126 -0.64 11.01 -6.91
C PHE A 126 -2.01 10.92 -7.57
N MET A 127 -3.05 10.69 -6.76
CA MET A 127 -4.43 10.61 -7.25
C MET A 127 -5.33 11.56 -6.48
N SER A 128 -6.25 12.22 -7.20
CA SER A 128 -7.26 13.07 -6.59
C SER A 128 -8.45 12.24 -6.14
N LYS A 129 -9.08 12.67 -5.05
CA LYS A 129 -10.37 12.12 -4.63
C LYS A 129 -11.49 12.90 -5.31
N PRO A 130 -12.61 12.28 -5.67
CA PRO A 130 -12.88 10.84 -5.56
C PRO A 130 -12.17 10.06 -6.65
N PHE A 131 -11.88 8.80 -6.38
CA PHE A 131 -11.23 7.93 -7.35
C PHE A 131 -12.05 6.66 -7.51
N LYS A 132 -11.81 5.95 -8.60
CA LYS A 132 -12.43 4.64 -8.81
C LYS A 132 -11.56 3.56 -8.19
N ALA A 133 -12.21 2.56 -7.59
CA ALA A 133 -11.49 1.45 -6.98
C ALA A 133 -10.58 0.75 -7.98
N THR A 134 -11.06 0.57 -9.20
CA THR A 134 -10.28 -0.09 -10.26
C THR A 134 -9.03 0.69 -10.60
N GLU A 135 -9.11 2.02 -10.62
CA GLU A 135 -7.98 2.86 -10.90
C GLU A 135 -6.94 2.81 -9.78
N LEU A 136 -7.40 2.81 -8.54
CA LEU A 136 -6.50 2.71 -7.39
C LEU A 136 -5.71 1.40 -7.43
N VAL A 137 -6.41 0.29 -7.62
CA VAL A 137 -5.76 -1.02 -7.70
C VAL A 137 -4.76 -1.08 -8.84
N GLU A 138 -5.14 -0.55 -9.99
CA GLU A 138 -4.28 -0.54 -11.16
C GLU A 138 -2.98 0.21 -10.93
N ARG A 139 -3.07 1.37 -10.28
CA ARG A 139 -1.89 2.16 -9.97
C ARG A 139 -0.99 1.49 -8.94
N ILE A 140 -1.61 0.84 -7.95
CA ILE A 140 -0.86 0.09 -6.95
C ILE A 140 -0.10 -1.05 -7.63
N GLU A 141 -0.77 -1.80 -8.49
CA GLU A 141 -0.14 -2.90 -9.22
C GLU A 141 1.03 -2.42 -10.06
N ARG A 142 0.86 -1.28 -10.71
CA ARG A 142 1.91 -0.70 -11.54
C ARG A 142 3.12 -0.30 -10.69
N LEU A 143 2.89 0.30 -9.53
CA LEU A 143 3.98 0.71 -8.65
C LEU A 143 4.72 -0.49 -8.08
N LEU A 144 3.99 -1.56 -7.74
CA LEU A 144 4.61 -2.76 -7.19
C LEU A 144 5.38 -3.57 -8.23
N ALA A 145 5.07 -3.38 -9.50
CA ALA A 145 5.73 -4.11 -10.58
C ALA A 145 7.12 -3.57 -10.93
N LYS A 146 7.45 -2.39 -10.44
CA LYS A 146 8.74 -1.77 -10.75
C LYS A 146 9.90 -2.32 -9.97
#